data_8e343d02766ecb35b8fcdb14a41fa2f8
#
_entry.id   8e343d02766ecb35b8fcdb14a41fa2f8
#
_cell.length_a   1.000
_cell.length_b   1.000
_cell.length_c   1.000
_cell.angle_alpha   90.00
_cell.angle_beta   90.00
_cell.angle_gamma   90.00
#
_symmetry.space_group_name_H-M   'P 1'
#
loop_
_entity.id
_entity.type
_entity.pdbx_description
1 polymer ?
#
loop_
_entity_poly.entity_id
_entity_poly.type
_entity_poly.pdbx_seq_one_letter_code
_entity_poly.pdbx_strand_id
1 'polypeptide(L)'
;MLTIQNYKKVESLEEAYELNQKKANRIVGGMMWMRMGDNRMNTAIDMSGLGLDKIEESDEEFKIGCMTTLRQLEAHEGFNEYTDGCAKEALRHIVGVQFRNLATVGGSIYGRYGFSDVLTLLIGLDSYVELYKGGIVPLTEYADRNYDRDIVVNIIVKKRPVNMFYEAVRITETDLPVLTCAGVRFKDTGVCNICIGARPDRKSVV
;
A
#
# COMPACT_ATOMS: atom_id res chain seq x y z
N MET A 1 22.19 -7.46 9.73
CA MET A 1 22.28 -6.97 8.34
C MET A 1 21.54 -7.94 7.43
N LEU A 2 20.65 -7.45 6.58
CA LEU A 2 19.91 -8.28 5.63
C LEU A 2 20.87 -9.04 4.71
N THR A 3 20.67 -10.36 4.59
CA THR A 3 21.50 -11.23 3.73
C THR A 3 20.61 -11.90 2.69
N ILE A 4 20.96 -11.75 1.43
CA ILE A 4 20.27 -12.37 0.28
C ILE A 4 21.23 -13.34 -0.38
N GLN A 5 20.84 -14.61 -0.52
CA GLN A 5 21.68 -15.63 -1.14
C GLN A 5 21.53 -15.65 -2.67
N ASN A 6 20.29 -15.48 -3.15
CA ASN A 6 19.96 -15.52 -4.56
C ASN A 6 19.02 -14.37 -4.92
N TYR A 7 19.10 -13.93 -6.16
CA TYR A 7 18.19 -12.94 -6.76
C TYR A 7 17.56 -13.55 -8.02
N LYS A 8 16.26 -13.37 -8.15
CA LYS A 8 15.52 -13.81 -9.33
C LYS A 8 14.54 -12.72 -9.77
N LYS A 9 14.77 -12.17 -10.96
CA LYS A 9 13.80 -11.37 -11.66
C LYS A 9 12.86 -12.33 -12.39
N VAL A 10 11.60 -12.33 -12.02
CA VAL A 10 10.60 -13.26 -12.58
C VAL A 10 9.98 -12.71 -13.86
N GLU A 11 9.50 -13.61 -14.70
CA GLU A 11 8.88 -13.30 -15.97
C GLU A 11 7.36 -13.43 -15.94
N SER A 12 6.80 -14.00 -14.86
CA SER A 12 5.36 -14.14 -14.67
C SER A 12 4.95 -14.10 -13.19
N LEU A 13 3.66 -13.82 -12.94
CA LEU A 13 3.07 -13.92 -11.61
C LEU A 13 3.04 -15.38 -11.11
N GLU A 14 2.89 -16.34 -12.01
CA GLU A 14 2.93 -17.76 -11.67
C GLU A 14 4.29 -18.16 -11.11
N GLU A 15 5.38 -17.81 -11.79
CA GLU A 15 6.74 -18.05 -11.31
C GLU A 15 6.98 -17.36 -9.98
N ALA A 16 6.54 -16.10 -9.82
CA ALA A 16 6.63 -15.38 -8.56
C ALA A 16 5.90 -16.10 -7.42
N TYR A 17 4.68 -16.57 -7.69
CA TYR A 17 3.86 -17.27 -6.71
C TYR A 17 4.50 -18.59 -6.28
N GLU A 18 4.94 -19.43 -7.20
CA GLU A 18 5.60 -20.71 -6.91
C GLU A 18 6.85 -20.52 -6.05
N LEU A 19 7.69 -19.56 -6.44
CA LEU A 19 8.89 -19.22 -5.66
C LEU A 19 8.55 -18.70 -4.26
N ASN A 20 7.48 -17.90 -4.15
CA ASN A 20 7.05 -17.33 -2.88
C ASN A 20 6.47 -18.36 -1.90
N GLN A 21 6.05 -19.55 -2.34
CA GLN A 21 5.56 -20.60 -1.42
C GLN A 21 6.68 -21.12 -0.48
N LYS A 22 7.94 -20.97 -0.84
CA LYS A 22 9.08 -21.36 0.01
C LYS A 22 9.29 -20.29 1.10
N LYS A 23 9.19 -20.68 2.38
CA LYS A 23 9.29 -19.75 3.53
C LYS A 23 10.54 -18.87 3.55
N ALA A 24 11.64 -19.36 3.00
CA ALA A 24 12.91 -18.64 2.96
C ALA A 24 13.00 -17.61 1.82
N ASN A 25 12.06 -17.62 0.87
CA ASN A 25 12.00 -16.66 -0.22
C ASN A 25 11.09 -15.49 0.13
N ARG A 26 11.34 -14.32 -0.47
CA ARG A 26 10.52 -13.12 -0.29
C ARG A 26 10.37 -12.37 -1.59
N ILE A 27 9.16 -11.90 -1.87
CA ILE A 27 8.94 -10.86 -2.87
C ILE A 27 9.54 -9.56 -2.35
N VAL A 28 10.26 -8.87 -3.22
CA VAL A 28 10.89 -7.60 -2.90
C VAL A 28 10.34 -6.47 -3.78
N GLY A 29 9.96 -5.38 -3.13
CA GLY A 29 9.75 -4.08 -3.77
C GLY A 29 10.97 -3.20 -3.52
N GLY A 30 10.77 -1.96 -3.05
CA GLY A 30 11.88 -1.06 -2.71
C GLY A 30 12.73 -1.47 -1.52
N MET A 31 12.35 -2.50 -0.79
CA MET A 31 13.03 -3.07 0.40
C MET A 31 13.34 -2.07 1.52
N MET A 32 12.68 -0.91 1.53
CA MET A 32 13.03 0.20 2.42
C MET A 32 12.92 -0.15 3.91
N TRP A 33 11.96 -1.02 4.24
CA TRP A 33 11.76 -1.54 5.59
C TRP A 33 12.61 -2.81 5.85
N MET A 34 12.65 -3.71 4.88
CA MET A 34 13.31 -5.00 5.03
C MET A 34 14.82 -4.87 5.24
N ARG A 35 15.47 -3.89 4.59
CA ARG A 35 16.92 -3.69 4.67
C ARG A 35 17.40 -3.18 6.04
N MET A 36 16.52 -2.67 6.87
CA MET A 36 16.85 -2.23 8.23
C MET A 36 16.94 -3.40 9.22
N GLY A 37 16.44 -4.57 8.83
CA GLY A 37 16.53 -5.78 9.65
C GLY A 37 17.78 -6.61 9.39
N ASP A 38 17.88 -7.70 10.11
CA ASP A 38 18.97 -8.70 10.02
C ASP A 38 18.50 -10.05 9.47
N ASN A 39 17.35 -10.05 8.81
CA ASN A 39 16.76 -11.26 8.24
C ASN A 39 17.65 -11.89 7.16
N ARG A 40 17.60 -13.22 7.08
CA ARG A 40 18.18 -13.99 5.97
C ARG A 40 17.06 -14.41 5.03
N MET A 41 17.26 -14.18 3.74
CA MET A 41 16.39 -14.71 2.70
C MET A 41 17.18 -15.54 1.71
N ASN A 42 16.60 -16.65 1.28
CA ASN A 42 17.25 -17.49 0.28
C ASN A 42 17.17 -16.84 -1.10
N THR A 43 15.97 -16.47 -1.53
CA THR A 43 15.77 -15.83 -2.82
C THR A 43 14.95 -14.54 -2.68
N ALA A 44 15.51 -13.44 -3.17
CA ALA A 44 14.77 -12.21 -3.42
C ALA A 44 14.05 -12.34 -4.77
N ILE A 45 12.72 -12.26 -4.77
CA ILE A 45 11.86 -12.38 -5.94
C ILE A 45 11.52 -10.97 -6.40
N ASP A 46 12.02 -10.58 -7.57
CA ASP A 46 11.80 -9.26 -8.15
C ASP A 46 10.75 -9.32 -9.25
N MET A 47 9.65 -8.58 -9.04
CA MET A 47 8.53 -8.47 -9.97
C MET A 47 8.58 -7.20 -10.84
N SER A 48 9.67 -6.43 -10.82
CA SER A 48 9.79 -5.15 -11.55
C SER A 48 9.65 -5.27 -13.07
N GLY A 49 9.78 -6.50 -13.61
CA GLY A 49 9.60 -6.77 -15.03
C GLY A 49 8.16 -7.03 -15.48
N LEU A 50 7.19 -7.09 -14.55
CA LEU A 50 5.83 -7.52 -14.85
C LEU A 50 4.86 -6.37 -15.19
N GLY A 51 5.35 -5.11 -15.27
CA GLY A 51 4.53 -3.95 -15.60
C GLY A 51 3.55 -3.53 -14.49
N LEU A 52 3.83 -3.92 -13.23
CA LEU A 52 3.00 -3.63 -12.05
C LEU A 52 3.39 -2.30 -11.36
N ASP A 53 4.04 -1.41 -12.06
CA ASP A 53 4.55 -0.11 -11.59
C ASP A 53 3.76 1.08 -12.13
N LYS A 54 2.54 0.84 -12.59
CA LYS A 54 1.68 1.84 -13.22
C LYS A 54 0.44 2.13 -12.37
N ILE A 55 -0.10 3.33 -12.56
CA ILE A 55 -1.43 3.71 -12.09
C ILE A 55 -2.29 3.88 -13.34
N GLU A 56 -3.27 3.01 -13.47
CA GLU A 56 -4.28 3.09 -14.52
C GLU A 56 -5.50 3.83 -13.94
N GLU A 57 -5.96 4.84 -14.65
CA GLU A 57 -7.10 5.65 -14.27
C GLU A 57 -8.21 5.51 -15.32
N SER A 58 -9.40 5.17 -14.86
CA SER A 58 -10.64 5.17 -15.65
C SER A 58 -11.68 6.09 -15.02
N ASP A 59 -12.84 6.18 -15.62
CA ASP A 59 -13.99 6.92 -15.05
C ASP A 59 -14.53 6.23 -13.78
N GLU A 60 -14.30 4.92 -13.62
CA GLU A 60 -14.87 4.12 -12.54
C GLU A 60 -13.88 3.83 -11.40
N GLU A 61 -12.57 3.77 -11.69
CA GLU A 61 -11.58 3.35 -10.71
C GLU A 61 -10.16 3.82 -11.02
N PHE A 62 -9.34 3.82 -9.97
CA PHE A 62 -7.88 3.78 -10.07
C PHE A 62 -7.41 2.35 -9.82
N LYS A 63 -6.59 1.81 -10.73
CA LYS A 63 -5.91 0.54 -10.56
C LYS A 63 -4.42 0.78 -10.39
N ILE A 64 -3.93 0.59 -9.17
CA ILE A 64 -2.57 0.93 -8.75
C ILE A 64 -1.77 -0.37 -8.64
N GLY A 65 -0.82 -0.58 -9.52
CA GLY A 65 0.06 -1.76 -9.48
C GLY A 65 0.89 -1.82 -8.19
N CYS A 66 1.13 -3.01 -7.69
CA CYS A 66 1.81 -3.20 -6.39
C CYS A 66 3.26 -2.67 -6.37
N MET A 67 3.91 -2.57 -7.54
CA MET A 67 5.26 -2.04 -7.68
C MET A 67 5.30 -0.51 -7.90
N THR A 68 4.14 0.16 -8.00
CA THR A 68 4.05 1.62 -8.03
C THR A 68 4.71 2.19 -6.79
N THR A 69 5.60 3.17 -6.97
CA THR A 69 6.28 3.82 -5.86
C THR A 69 5.36 4.79 -5.12
N LEU A 70 5.64 5.05 -3.85
CA LEU A 70 4.90 6.04 -3.08
C LEU A 70 5.02 7.44 -3.70
N ARG A 71 6.16 7.73 -4.37
CA ARG A 71 6.36 9.00 -5.07
C ARG A 71 5.48 9.13 -6.31
N GLN A 72 5.29 8.05 -7.08
CA GLN A 72 4.37 8.06 -8.22
C GLN A 72 2.93 8.33 -7.74
N LEU A 73 2.50 7.66 -6.66
CA LEU A 73 1.17 7.89 -6.10
C LEU A 73 1.02 9.31 -5.53
N GLU A 74 2.03 9.83 -4.81
CA GLU A 74 2.06 11.20 -4.28
C GLU A 74 1.94 12.27 -5.38
N ALA A 75 2.54 12.01 -6.55
CA ALA A 75 2.59 12.95 -7.65
C ALA A 75 1.45 12.77 -8.68
N HIS A 76 0.60 11.77 -8.52
CA HIS A 76 -0.46 11.46 -9.49
C HIS A 76 -1.59 12.50 -9.39
N GLU A 77 -1.74 13.31 -10.44
CA GLU A 77 -2.68 14.45 -10.44
C GLU A 77 -4.12 14.00 -10.22
N GLY A 78 -4.63 13.07 -11.03
CA GLY A 78 -6.02 12.59 -10.91
C GLY A 78 -6.35 11.97 -9.56
N PHE A 79 -5.40 11.24 -8.94
CA PHE A 79 -5.61 10.69 -7.60
C PHE A 79 -5.62 11.77 -6.52
N ASN A 80 -4.80 12.81 -6.67
CA ASN A 80 -4.80 13.96 -5.76
C ASN A 80 -6.08 14.79 -5.90
N GLU A 81 -6.57 15.03 -7.12
CA GLU A 81 -7.85 15.71 -7.35
C GLU A 81 -9.00 14.92 -6.74
N TYR A 82 -9.04 13.61 -6.97
CA TYR A 82 -10.08 12.73 -6.43
C TYR A 82 -10.13 12.73 -4.89
N THR A 83 -8.98 12.84 -4.24
CA THR A 83 -8.84 12.81 -2.78
C THR A 83 -8.77 14.19 -2.12
N ASP A 84 -9.13 15.27 -2.81
CA ASP A 84 -9.02 16.65 -2.31
C ASP A 84 -7.61 16.98 -1.77
N GLY A 85 -6.54 16.42 -2.36
CA GLY A 85 -5.14 16.60 -1.95
C GLY A 85 -4.71 15.71 -0.78
N CYS A 86 -5.60 14.93 -0.18
CA CYS A 86 -5.30 14.09 0.98
C CYS A 86 -4.26 13.01 0.67
N ALA A 87 -4.20 12.50 -0.57
CA ALA A 87 -3.18 11.55 -0.98
C ALA A 87 -1.77 12.14 -0.85
N LYS A 88 -1.56 13.36 -1.34
CA LYS A 88 -0.28 14.07 -1.21
C LYS A 88 0.03 14.36 0.26
N GLU A 89 -0.97 14.78 1.05
CA GLU A 89 -0.80 15.06 2.47
C GLU A 89 -0.39 13.80 3.25
N ALA A 90 -1.03 12.68 3.02
CA ALA A 90 -0.72 11.42 3.67
C ALA A 90 0.70 10.92 3.35
N LEU A 91 1.17 11.15 2.12
CA LEU A 91 2.41 10.56 1.62
C LEU A 91 3.65 11.45 1.84
N ARG A 92 3.50 12.79 1.78
CA ARG A 92 4.64 13.72 1.74
C ARG A 92 5.57 13.63 2.94
N HIS A 93 5.06 13.22 4.10
CA HIS A 93 5.82 13.10 5.35
C HIS A 93 6.40 11.69 5.60
N ILE A 94 6.18 10.74 4.68
CA ILE A 94 6.80 9.42 4.77
C ILE A 94 8.29 9.56 4.44
N VAL A 95 9.09 9.75 5.48
CA VAL A 95 10.54 9.96 5.47
C VAL A 95 10.94 11.09 4.51
N GLY A 96 11.39 10.80 3.32
CA GLY A 96 11.82 11.78 2.32
C GLY A 96 11.56 11.28 0.89
N VAL A 97 11.77 12.17 -0.09
CA VAL A 97 11.54 11.87 -1.51
C VAL A 97 12.36 10.65 -1.96
N GLN A 98 13.61 10.52 -1.53
CA GLN A 98 14.48 9.39 -1.88
C GLN A 98 13.91 8.06 -1.39
N PHE A 99 13.33 8.05 -0.19
CA PHE A 99 12.63 6.90 0.36
C PHE A 99 11.40 6.55 -0.48
N ARG A 100 10.56 7.55 -0.77
CA ARG A 100 9.32 7.37 -1.52
C ARG A 100 9.54 7.00 -3.00
N ASN A 101 10.68 7.34 -3.57
CA ASN A 101 11.08 6.88 -4.92
C ASN A 101 11.33 5.36 -4.99
N LEU A 102 11.56 4.71 -3.86
CA LEU A 102 11.86 3.28 -3.78
C LEU A 102 10.74 2.48 -3.10
N ALA A 103 10.18 3.01 -2.01
CA ALA A 103 9.08 2.35 -1.30
C ALA A 103 7.87 2.20 -2.22
N THR A 104 7.26 1.00 -2.21
CA THR A 104 6.14 0.67 -3.09
C THR A 104 4.81 0.65 -2.33
N VAL A 105 3.73 0.94 -3.06
CA VAL A 105 2.35 0.85 -2.52
C VAL A 105 2.06 -0.57 -2.06
N GLY A 106 2.34 -1.57 -2.88
CA GLY A 106 2.15 -2.98 -2.52
C GLY A 106 2.92 -3.39 -1.27
N GLY A 107 4.16 -2.91 -1.10
CA GLY A 107 4.94 -3.17 0.12
C GLY A 107 4.31 -2.55 1.37
N SER A 108 3.75 -1.34 1.26
CA SER A 108 3.03 -0.67 2.35
C SER A 108 1.74 -1.39 2.72
N ILE A 109 1.00 -1.89 1.73
CA ILE A 109 -0.25 -2.63 1.94
C ILE A 109 0.03 -4.04 2.49
N TYR A 110 0.98 -4.76 1.90
CA TYR A 110 1.34 -6.11 2.38
C TYR A 110 1.87 -6.08 3.82
N GLY A 111 2.62 -5.04 4.18
CA GLY A 111 3.17 -4.88 5.52
C GLY A 111 2.13 -4.75 6.63
N ARG A 112 0.91 -4.29 6.31
CA ARG A 112 -0.24 -4.15 7.24
C ARG A 112 0.11 -3.46 8.56
N TYR A 113 1.11 -2.57 8.54
CA TYR A 113 1.54 -1.87 9.75
C TYR A 113 0.47 -0.88 10.22
N GLY A 114 0.18 -0.89 11.52
CA GLY A 114 -0.79 0.01 12.13
C GLY A 114 -0.50 1.49 11.91
N PHE A 115 0.77 1.85 11.78
CA PHE A 115 1.25 3.21 11.54
C PHE A 115 1.35 3.59 10.05
N SER A 116 0.87 2.75 9.13
CA SER A 116 0.97 3.04 7.70
C SER A 116 0.00 4.14 7.28
N ASP A 117 0.54 5.30 6.91
CA ASP A 117 -0.23 6.40 6.32
C ASP A 117 -0.97 5.95 5.05
N VAL A 118 -0.29 5.18 4.20
CA VAL A 118 -0.86 4.64 2.95
C VAL A 118 -2.06 3.76 3.23
N LEU A 119 -1.96 2.87 4.21
CA LEU A 119 -3.02 1.94 4.53
C LEU A 119 -4.22 2.66 5.18
N THR A 120 -3.96 3.63 6.07
CA THR A 120 -5.01 4.45 6.68
C THR A 120 -5.76 5.27 5.63
N LEU A 121 -5.05 5.91 4.70
CA LEU A 121 -5.63 6.67 3.59
C LEU A 121 -6.57 5.80 2.75
N LEU A 122 -6.07 4.64 2.31
CA LEU A 122 -6.79 3.77 1.39
C LEU A 122 -7.95 3.01 2.06
N ILE A 123 -7.87 2.66 3.34
CA ILE A 123 -8.98 2.06 4.08
C ILE A 123 -10.17 3.03 4.20
N GLY A 124 -9.92 4.33 4.28
CA GLY A 124 -10.98 5.34 4.29
C GLY A 124 -11.82 5.35 3.01
N LEU A 125 -11.20 5.02 1.88
CA LEU A 125 -11.82 4.98 0.55
C LEU A 125 -12.51 3.62 0.27
N ASP A 126 -13.25 3.54 -0.83
CA ASP A 126 -13.82 2.29 -1.35
C ASP A 126 -12.72 1.50 -2.09
N SER A 127 -11.88 0.82 -1.32
CA SER A 127 -10.63 0.23 -1.80
C SER A 127 -10.60 -1.28 -1.65
N TYR A 128 -9.93 -1.93 -2.60
CA TYR A 128 -9.78 -3.37 -2.69
C TYR A 128 -8.33 -3.74 -2.99
N VAL A 129 -7.95 -4.95 -2.65
CA VAL A 129 -6.69 -5.59 -3.05
C VAL A 129 -6.99 -6.71 -4.03
N GLU A 130 -6.34 -6.68 -5.18
CA GLU A 130 -6.33 -7.80 -6.12
C GLU A 130 -5.16 -8.72 -5.77
N LEU A 131 -5.49 -9.93 -5.38
CA LEU A 131 -4.55 -11.01 -5.06
C LEU A 131 -4.44 -11.98 -6.23
N TYR A 132 -3.27 -12.57 -6.45
CA TYR A 132 -3.04 -13.47 -7.59
C TYR A 132 -3.92 -14.71 -7.55
N LYS A 133 -4.07 -15.35 -6.40
CA LYS A 133 -4.97 -16.53 -6.23
C LYS A 133 -6.24 -16.19 -5.46
N GLY A 134 -6.16 -15.24 -4.54
CA GLY A 134 -7.28 -14.88 -3.66
C GLY A 134 -8.33 -13.96 -4.28
N GLY A 135 -8.11 -13.48 -5.53
CA GLY A 135 -9.04 -12.58 -6.21
C GLY A 135 -9.12 -11.19 -5.58
N ILE A 136 -10.23 -10.51 -5.80
CA ILE A 136 -10.44 -9.13 -5.30
C ILE A 136 -11.08 -9.20 -3.91
N VAL A 137 -10.47 -8.52 -2.95
CA VAL A 137 -10.84 -8.52 -1.54
C VAL A 137 -10.92 -7.08 -1.03
N PRO A 138 -11.95 -6.70 -0.24
CA PRO A 138 -11.98 -5.40 0.41
C PRO A 138 -10.70 -5.15 1.21
N LEU A 139 -10.13 -3.94 1.10
CA LEU A 139 -8.87 -3.60 1.77
C LEU A 139 -9.01 -3.69 3.30
N THR A 140 -10.17 -3.36 3.85
CA THR A 140 -10.49 -3.51 5.28
C THR A 140 -10.35 -4.96 5.73
N GLU A 141 -10.94 -5.90 4.98
CA GLU A 141 -10.83 -7.33 5.26
C GLU A 141 -9.38 -7.83 5.12
N TYR A 142 -8.70 -7.39 4.05
CA TYR A 142 -7.30 -7.75 3.82
C TYR A 142 -6.38 -7.29 4.95
N ALA A 143 -6.64 -6.11 5.51
CA ALA A 143 -5.83 -5.55 6.59
C ALA A 143 -5.89 -6.39 7.89
N ASP A 144 -7.00 -7.08 8.11
CA ASP A 144 -7.23 -7.91 9.31
C ASP A 144 -6.90 -9.39 9.11
N ARG A 145 -6.63 -9.82 7.86
CA ARG A 145 -6.26 -11.21 7.56
C ARG A 145 -4.89 -11.57 8.14
N ASN A 146 -4.73 -12.83 8.49
CA ASN A 146 -3.42 -13.40 8.75
C ASN A 146 -2.52 -13.32 7.51
N TYR A 147 -1.20 -13.20 7.72
CA TYR A 147 -0.24 -13.23 6.62
C TYR A 147 -0.31 -14.59 5.91
N ASP A 148 -0.50 -14.51 4.62
CA ASP A 148 -0.41 -15.64 3.69
C ASP A 148 0.78 -15.44 2.73
N ARG A 149 0.88 -16.30 1.74
CA ARG A 149 1.94 -16.24 0.74
C ARG A 149 1.39 -15.93 -0.65
N ASP A 150 0.20 -15.35 -0.71
CA ASP A 150 -0.34 -14.85 -1.97
C ASP A 150 0.36 -13.55 -2.38
N ILE A 151 0.16 -13.12 -3.60
CA ILE A 151 0.78 -11.94 -4.18
C ILE A 151 -0.26 -10.83 -4.27
N VAL A 152 0.06 -9.68 -3.70
CA VAL A 152 -0.65 -8.43 -4.00
C VAL A 152 -0.26 -8.01 -5.41
N VAL A 153 -1.23 -7.96 -6.31
CA VAL A 153 -1.03 -7.60 -7.71
C VAL A 153 -1.35 -6.12 -7.92
N ASN A 154 -2.57 -5.71 -7.55
CA ASN A 154 -3.02 -4.33 -7.64
C ASN A 154 -3.78 -3.90 -6.39
N ILE A 155 -3.84 -2.59 -6.19
CA ILE A 155 -4.78 -1.94 -5.31
C ILE A 155 -5.79 -1.21 -6.19
N ILE A 156 -7.08 -1.45 -5.96
CA ILE A 156 -8.18 -0.86 -6.71
C ILE A 156 -8.90 0.13 -5.81
N VAL A 157 -9.09 1.35 -6.28
CA VAL A 157 -9.88 2.38 -5.59
C VAL A 157 -11.05 2.75 -6.49
N LYS A 158 -12.27 2.42 -6.06
CA LYS A 158 -13.49 2.75 -6.82
C LYS A 158 -13.78 4.25 -6.71
N LYS A 159 -14.00 4.88 -7.87
CA LYS A 159 -14.35 6.30 -7.93
C LYS A 159 -15.83 6.48 -7.55
N ARG A 160 -16.03 7.17 -6.44
CA ARG A 160 -17.33 7.64 -5.97
C ARG A 160 -17.19 9.11 -5.60
N PRO A 161 -18.23 9.92 -5.75
CA PRO A 161 -18.17 11.31 -5.30
C PRO A 161 -17.91 11.37 -3.79
N VAL A 162 -16.75 11.89 -3.38
CA VAL A 162 -16.35 11.96 -1.97
C VAL A 162 -16.03 13.39 -1.53
N ASN A 163 -16.07 13.63 -0.23
CA ASN A 163 -15.25 14.63 0.45
C ASN A 163 -14.34 13.88 1.41
N MET A 164 -13.09 14.28 1.45
CA MET A 164 -12.09 13.58 2.27
C MET A 164 -11.28 14.56 3.09
N PHE A 165 -10.84 14.12 4.28
CA PHE A 165 -9.76 14.74 5.03
C PHE A 165 -8.75 13.69 5.48
N TYR A 166 -7.52 14.11 5.66
CA TYR A 166 -6.44 13.28 6.21
C TYR A 166 -5.63 14.11 7.18
N GLU A 167 -5.31 13.53 8.34
CA GLU A 167 -4.48 14.16 9.36
C GLU A 167 -3.54 13.13 9.97
N ALA A 168 -2.30 13.51 10.23
CA ALA A 168 -1.32 12.68 10.93
C ALA A 168 -0.57 13.48 11.98
N VAL A 169 -0.61 13.01 13.22
CA VAL A 169 0.14 13.59 14.33
C VAL A 169 1.49 12.91 14.42
N ARG A 170 2.58 13.69 14.40
CA ARG A 170 3.97 13.23 14.47
C ARG A 170 4.73 14.03 15.51
N ILE A 171 5.79 13.46 16.09
CA ILE A 171 6.68 14.17 17.00
C ILE A 171 7.60 15.10 16.19
N THR A 172 8.18 14.58 15.11
CA THR A 172 8.89 15.38 14.11
C THR A 172 8.30 15.10 12.73
N GLU A 173 8.58 15.97 11.76
CA GLU A 173 7.91 15.99 10.45
C GLU A 173 7.96 14.64 9.71
N THR A 174 9.05 13.91 9.82
CA THR A 174 9.27 12.64 9.10
C THR A 174 9.28 11.40 9.99
N ASP A 175 8.91 11.54 11.26
CA ASP A 175 8.75 10.39 12.16
C ASP A 175 7.58 9.51 11.75
N LEU A 176 7.59 8.28 12.25
CA LEU A 176 6.38 7.46 12.23
C LEU A 176 5.25 8.17 12.98
N PRO A 177 4.02 8.17 12.45
CA PRO A 177 2.93 8.88 13.09
C PRO A 177 2.55 8.25 14.43
N VAL A 178 2.23 9.10 15.39
CA VAL A 178 1.63 8.73 16.68
C VAL A 178 0.15 8.43 16.50
N LEU A 179 -0.48 9.12 15.55
CA LEU A 179 -1.88 8.96 15.17
C LEU A 179 -2.03 9.30 13.69
N THR A 180 -2.82 8.52 12.97
CA THR A 180 -3.30 8.86 11.64
C THR A 180 -4.81 8.79 11.61
N CYS A 181 -5.45 9.69 10.88
CA CYS A 181 -6.90 9.72 10.70
C CYS A 181 -7.24 10.05 9.25
N ALA A 182 -8.02 9.18 8.62
CA ALA A 182 -8.64 9.45 7.33
C ALA A 182 -10.15 9.44 7.49
N GLY A 183 -10.82 10.52 7.11
CA GLY A 183 -12.27 10.62 7.09
C GLY A 183 -12.74 10.83 5.66
N VAL A 184 -13.69 10.00 5.23
CA VAL A 184 -14.27 10.04 3.88
C VAL A 184 -15.79 10.06 3.99
N ARG A 185 -16.41 11.09 3.40
CA ARG A 185 -17.86 11.14 3.24
C ARG A 185 -18.22 10.86 1.78
N PHE A 186 -18.96 9.79 1.55
CA PHE A 186 -19.51 9.46 0.24
C PHE A 186 -20.76 10.30 -0.03
N LYS A 187 -20.71 11.15 -1.06
CA LYS A 187 -21.80 12.12 -1.37
C LYS A 187 -23.05 11.44 -1.89
N ASP A 188 -22.90 10.28 -2.53
CA ASP A 188 -23.99 9.49 -3.11
C ASP A 188 -24.88 8.81 -2.06
N THR A 189 -24.29 8.36 -0.95
CA THR A 189 -25.00 7.66 0.13
C THR A 189 -25.09 8.44 1.43
N GLY A 190 -24.25 9.48 1.59
CA GLY A 190 -24.10 10.21 2.85
C GLY A 190 -23.31 9.46 3.93
N VAL A 191 -22.88 8.22 3.66
CA VAL A 191 -22.07 7.41 4.60
C VAL A 191 -20.71 8.06 4.84
N CYS A 192 -20.26 8.02 6.08
CA CYS A 192 -18.96 8.51 6.49
C CYS A 192 -18.09 7.34 6.99
N ASN A 193 -16.94 7.13 6.36
CA ASN A 193 -15.91 6.22 6.85
C ASN A 193 -14.86 7.00 7.61
N ILE A 194 -14.50 6.53 8.80
CA ILE A 194 -13.39 7.07 9.59
C ILE A 194 -12.41 5.94 9.88
N CYS A 195 -11.18 6.09 9.40
CA CYS A 195 -10.09 5.15 9.67
C CYS A 195 -9.06 5.81 10.59
N ILE A 196 -8.78 5.17 11.73
CA ILE A 196 -7.77 5.63 12.70
C ILE A 196 -6.63 4.62 12.71
N GLY A 197 -5.41 5.06 12.41
CA GLY A 197 -4.19 4.26 12.44
C GLY A 197 -3.21 4.67 13.53
N ALA A 198 -2.06 4.01 13.53
CA ALA A 198 -0.96 4.18 14.49
C ALA A 198 -1.32 3.87 15.95
N ARG A 199 -2.40 3.10 16.16
CA ARG A 199 -2.80 2.55 17.46
C ARG A 199 -2.76 1.02 17.42
N PRO A 200 -2.66 0.33 18.60
CA PRO A 200 -2.63 -1.13 18.64
C PRO A 200 -3.79 -1.77 17.87
N ASP A 201 -4.98 -1.18 18.01
CA ASP A 201 -6.18 -1.59 17.28
C ASP A 201 -6.49 -0.54 16.21
N ARG A 202 -6.23 -0.90 14.96
CA ARG A 202 -6.73 -0.11 13.85
C ARG A 202 -8.24 -0.29 13.79
N LYS A 203 -9.00 0.78 14.06
CA LYS A 203 -10.46 0.75 13.96
C LYS A 203 -10.92 1.62 12.80
N SER A 204 -11.62 1.00 11.84
CA SER A 204 -12.52 1.75 10.97
C SER A 204 -13.85 1.88 11.72
N VAL A 205 -14.33 3.10 11.87
CA VAL A 205 -15.66 3.37 12.43
C VAL A 205 -16.53 3.86 11.27
N VAL A 206 -17.60 3.15 11.02
CA VAL A 206 -18.63 3.53 10.05
C VAL A 206 -19.61 4.49 10.70
#